data_2255f2645acf99ea2d400383be22d384
#
_entry.id   2255f2645acf99ea2d400383be22d384
#
_cell.length_a   1.000
_cell.length_b   1.000
_cell.length_c   1.000
_cell.angle_alpha   90.00
_cell.angle_beta   90.00
_cell.angle_gamma   90.00
#
_symmetry.space_group_name_H-M   'P 1'
#
loop_
_entity.id
_entity.type
_entity.pdbx_description
1 polymer ?
#
loop_
_entity_poly.entity_id
_entity_poly.type
_entity_poly.pdbx_seq_one_letter_code
_entity_poly.pdbx_strand_id
1 'polypeptide(L)'
;SKFYNLTSVCFMGGSIINHGGQNPLEPARLGNYIINGPNIKNFREVYKFLNKNNMSETTSNINKIQKIIEEKLNKKISNQNKNKIFKIGEKILNENMIYINKYIR
;
A
#
# COMPACT_ATOMS: atom_id res chain seq x y z
N SER A 1 -16.63 1.48 11.35
CA SER A 1 -16.55 1.47 10.97
C SER A 1 -16.25 1.31 10.64
N LYS A 2 -16.31 1.24 10.91
CA LYS A 2 -16.10 0.77 10.51
C LYS A 2 -16.31 0.54 9.53
N PHE A 3 -16.71 0.87 9.13
CA PHE A 3 -16.90 0.75 8.15
C PHE A 3 -16.62 1.70 7.32
N TYR A 4 -15.50 1.83 6.88
CA TYR A 4 -15.06 2.72 5.99
C TYR A 4 -15.19 2.19 4.64
N ASN A 5 -15.64 2.97 3.63
CA ASN A 5 -15.48 2.66 2.23
C ASN A 5 -14.10 3.10 1.84
N LEU A 6 -13.24 2.15 1.61
CA LEU A 6 -11.89 2.48 1.16
C LEU A 6 -11.95 3.03 -0.25
N THR A 7 -11.26 4.12 -0.51
CA THR A 7 -11.20 4.69 -1.85
C THR A 7 -10.14 4.00 -2.69
N SER A 8 -9.09 3.49 -2.05
CA SER A 8 -8.00 2.87 -2.77
C SER A 8 -7.07 2.16 -1.81
N VAL A 9 -6.08 1.47 -2.38
CA VAL A 9 -4.94 0.97 -1.65
C VAL A 9 -3.76 1.83 -2.08
N CYS A 10 -3.07 2.39 -1.12
CA CYS A 10 -1.93 3.27 -1.37
C CYS A 10 -0.64 2.56 -1.01
N PHE A 11 0.28 2.49 -1.94
CA PHE A 11 1.58 1.91 -1.71
C PHE A 11 2.57 3.02 -1.39
N MET A 12 3.23 2.89 -0.24
CA MET A 12 4.21 3.88 0.18
C MET A 12 5.59 3.42 -0.29
N GLY A 13 5.92 3.76 -1.53
CA GLY A 13 7.10 3.24 -2.20
C GLY A 13 8.42 3.60 -1.53
N GLY A 14 8.52 4.80 -1.02
CA GLY A 14 9.76 5.22 -0.37
C GLY A 14 10.14 4.38 0.83
N SER A 15 9.19 3.60 1.37
CA SER A 15 9.48 2.74 2.51
C SER A 15 10.18 1.45 2.12
N ILE A 16 10.24 1.15 0.82
CA ILE A 16 10.93 -0.05 0.33
C ILE A 16 12.43 0.20 0.24
N ILE A 17 12.82 1.40 -0.14
CA ILE A 17 14.23 1.75 -0.23
C ILE A 17 14.60 2.57 1.00
N ASN A 18 15.90 2.76 1.20
CA ASN A 18 16.38 3.37 2.44
C ASN A 18 16.28 4.89 2.44
N HIS A 19 15.08 5.40 2.28
CA HIS A 19 14.82 6.85 2.31
C HIS A 19 13.99 7.28 3.50
N GLY A 20 13.60 6.33 4.36
CA GLY A 20 12.79 6.66 5.51
C GLY A 20 11.29 6.73 5.23
N GLY A 21 10.91 6.70 3.97
CA GLY A 21 9.50 6.68 3.58
C GLY A 21 8.84 8.04 3.60
N GLN A 22 7.54 8.05 3.35
CA GLN A 22 6.71 9.24 3.42
C GLN A 22 5.65 9.08 4.50
N ASN A 23 5.08 10.19 4.94
CA ASN A 23 4.08 10.15 6.01
C ASN A 23 2.78 9.50 5.51
N PRO A 24 2.41 8.34 6.04
CA PRO A 24 1.23 7.63 5.57
C PRO A 24 -0.07 8.16 6.14
N LEU A 25 -0.04 9.10 7.08
CA LEU A 25 -1.27 9.62 7.67
C LEU A 25 -2.13 10.32 6.63
N GLU A 26 -1.51 10.99 5.67
CA GLU A 26 -2.26 11.72 4.67
C GLU A 26 -3.14 10.80 3.83
N PRO A 27 -2.58 9.79 3.15
CA PRO A 27 -3.43 8.89 2.38
C PRO A 27 -4.36 8.05 3.26
N ALA A 28 -3.94 7.73 4.48
CA ALA A 28 -4.82 6.98 5.39
C ALA A 28 -6.07 7.78 5.74
N ARG A 29 -5.90 9.07 6.01
CA ARG A 29 -7.04 9.94 6.33
C ARG A 29 -7.99 10.08 5.16
N LEU A 30 -7.49 9.91 3.96
CA LEU A 30 -8.31 10.00 2.76
C LEU A 30 -9.01 8.69 2.41
N GLY A 31 -8.94 7.71 3.28
CA GLY A 31 -9.67 6.46 3.11
C GLY A 31 -8.90 5.39 2.35
N ASN A 32 -7.58 5.44 2.35
CA ASN A 32 -6.77 4.44 1.69
C ASN A 32 -6.21 3.43 2.67
N TYR A 33 -6.22 2.16 2.27
CA TYR A 33 -5.47 1.15 3.00
C TYR A 33 -4.00 1.27 2.59
N ILE A 34 -3.09 1.26 3.54
CA ILE A 34 -1.69 1.54 3.29
C ILE A 34 -0.88 0.25 3.22
N ILE A 35 -0.08 0.10 2.19
CA ILE A 35 0.92 -0.98 2.13
C ILE A 35 2.28 -0.32 2.11
N ASN A 36 3.15 -0.74 3.00
CA ASN A 36 4.49 -0.17 3.09
C ASN A 36 5.53 -1.27 3.20
N GLY A 37 6.75 -0.95 2.77
CA GLY A 37 7.88 -1.81 2.98
C GLY A 37 8.50 -1.57 4.36
N PRO A 38 9.65 -2.20 4.64
CA PRO A 38 10.24 -2.17 5.99
C PRO A 38 11.00 -0.90 6.35
N ASN A 39 11.33 -0.06 5.38
CA ASN A 39 12.11 1.15 5.67
C ASN A 39 11.20 2.30 6.08
N ILE A 40 10.93 2.38 7.38
CA ILE A 40 9.95 3.33 7.91
C ILE A 40 10.53 4.22 9.01
N LYS A 41 11.84 4.39 9.04
CA LYS A 41 12.49 4.96 10.22
C LYS A 41 12.02 6.35 10.60
N ASN A 42 11.58 7.17 9.63
CA ASN A 42 11.10 8.50 9.93
C ASN A 42 9.67 8.54 10.44
N PHE A 43 8.93 7.44 10.25
CA PHE A 43 7.51 7.39 10.61
C PHE A 43 7.16 6.10 11.33
N ARG A 44 8.10 5.59 12.10
CA ARG A 44 7.94 4.30 12.78
C ARG A 44 6.69 4.25 13.64
N GLU A 45 6.48 5.29 14.44
CA GLU A 45 5.33 5.30 15.34
C GLU A 45 4.01 5.42 14.59
N VAL A 46 4.02 6.15 13.49
CA VAL A 46 2.82 6.29 12.67
C VAL A 46 2.43 4.94 12.06
N TYR A 47 3.40 4.24 11.47
CA TYR A 47 3.14 2.94 10.90
C TYR A 47 2.71 1.93 11.95
N LYS A 48 3.31 2.01 13.13
CA LYS A 48 2.94 1.13 14.22
C LYS A 48 1.49 1.32 14.60
N PHE A 49 1.06 2.57 14.68
CA PHE A 49 -0.33 2.90 14.98
C PHE A 49 -1.27 2.37 13.89
N LEU A 50 -0.92 2.62 12.62
CA LEU A 50 -1.75 2.18 11.50
C LEU A 50 -1.84 0.66 11.43
N ASN A 51 -0.72 -0.03 11.62
CA ASN A 51 -0.71 -1.49 11.62
C ASN A 51 -1.57 -2.05 12.74
N LYS A 52 -1.47 -1.47 13.91
CA LYS A 52 -2.23 -1.93 15.07
C LYS A 52 -3.72 -1.78 14.85
N ASN A 53 -4.11 -0.76 14.11
CA ASN A 53 -5.52 -0.47 13.86
C ASN A 53 -6.03 -1.03 12.53
N ASN A 54 -5.29 -1.95 11.94
CA ASN A 54 -5.67 -2.63 10.69
C ASN A 54 -5.87 -1.65 9.53
N MET A 55 -5.11 -0.59 9.53
CA MET A 55 -5.16 0.43 8.48
C MET A 55 -3.96 0.32 7.54
N SER A 56 -3.00 -0.50 7.86
CA SER A 56 -1.83 -0.70 7.02
C SER A 56 -1.22 -2.06 7.23
N GLU A 57 -0.37 -2.43 6.29
CA GLU A 57 0.36 -3.69 6.37
C GLU A 57 1.75 -3.49 5.81
N THR A 58 2.74 -4.13 6.44
CA THR A 58 4.13 -4.00 6.04
C THR A 58 4.55 -5.24 5.27
N THR A 59 4.95 -5.06 4.04
CA THR A 59 5.46 -6.17 3.23
C THR A 59 6.15 -5.63 1.99
N SER A 60 7.08 -6.41 1.46
CA SER A 60 7.68 -6.13 0.15
C SER A 60 7.46 -7.31 -0.80
N ASN A 61 6.67 -8.29 -0.39
CA ASN A 61 6.38 -9.48 -1.18
C ASN A 61 5.24 -9.17 -2.15
N ILE A 62 5.53 -9.23 -3.45
CA ILE A 62 4.55 -8.84 -4.46
C ILE A 62 3.31 -9.73 -4.46
N ASN A 63 3.48 -11.00 -4.17
CA ASN A 63 2.32 -11.92 -4.12
C ASN A 63 1.40 -11.56 -2.96
N LYS A 64 1.99 -11.18 -1.84
CA LYS A 64 1.21 -10.77 -0.68
C LYS A 64 0.50 -9.45 -0.96
N ILE A 65 1.18 -8.54 -1.66
CA ILE A 65 0.58 -7.27 -2.05
C ILE A 65 -0.67 -7.51 -2.89
N GLN A 66 -0.59 -8.44 -3.86
CA GLN A 66 -1.72 -8.76 -4.70
C GLN A 66 -2.90 -9.29 -3.88
N LYS A 67 -2.63 -10.15 -2.91
CA LYS A 67 -3.67 -10.67 -2.04
C LYS A 67 -4.32 -9.58 -1.21
N ILE A 68 -3.52 -8.68 -0.68
CA ILE A 68 -4.03 -7.57 0.11
C ILE A 68 -4.95 -6.69 -0.73
N ILE A 69 -4.53 -6.40 -1.96
CA ILE A 69 -5.33 -5.57 -2.85
C ILE A 69 -6.68 -6.23 -3.14
N GLU A 70 -6.67 -7.53 -3.43
CA GLU A 70 -7.92 -8.25 -3.69
C GLU A 70 -8.85 -8.21 -2.49
N GLU A 71 -8.27 -8.41 -1.32
CA GLU A 71 -9.05 -8.43 -0.09
C GLU A 71 -9.62 -7.07 0.24
N LYS A 72 -8.79 -6.03 0.17
CA LYS A 72 -9.21 -4.70 0.59
C LYS A 72 -10.13 -4.02 -0.40
N LEU A 73 -9.97 -4.30 -1.68
CA LEU A 73 -10.86 -3.77 -2.70
C LEU A 73 -12.06 -4.69 -2.96
N ASN A 74 -12.05 -5.85 -2.31
CA ASN A 74 -13.15 -6.81 -2.37
C ASN A 74 -13.48 -7.21 -3.81
N LYS A 75 -12.45 -7.52 -4.59
CA LYS A 75 -12.65 -8.01 -5.94
C LYS A 75 -11.42 -8.77 -6.39
N LYS A 76 -11.65 -9.74 -7.27
CA LYS A 76 -10.55 -10.50 -7.83
C LYS A 76 -9.78 -9.68 -8.84
N ILE A 77 -8.48 -9.89 -8.88
CA ILE A 77 -7.62 -9.19 -9.82
C ILE A 77 -7.40 -10.10 -11.02
N SER A 78 -7.70 -9.58 -12.21
CA SER A 78 -7.48 -10.31 -13.45
C SER A 78 -6.00 -10.54 -13.67
N ASN A 79 -5.68 -11.52 -14.53
CA ASN A 79 -4.27 -11.78 -14.86
C ASN A 79 -3.61 -10.55 -15.46
N GLN A 80 -4.36 -9.80 -16.27
CA GLN A 80 -3.85 -8.57 -16.86
C GLN A 80 -3.49 -7.56 -15.77
N ASN A 81 -4.35 -7.41 -14.77
CA ASN A 81 -4.08 -6.48 -13.68
C ASN A 81 -2.99 -6.99 -12.76
N LYS A 82 -2.86 -8.31 -12.59
CA LYS A 82 -1.76 -8.87 -11.83
C LYS A 82 -0.42 -8.52 -12.47
N ASN A 83 -0.37 -8.54 -13.81
CA ASN A 83 0.84 -8.14 -14.51
C ASN A 83 1.14 -6.67 -14.31
N LYS A 84 0.11 -5.83 -14.30
CA LYS A 84 0.30 -4.41 -14.02
C LYS A 84 0.86 -4.20 -12.62
N ILE A 85 0.33 -4.92 -11.65
CA ILE A 85 0.80 -4.81 -10.27
C ILE A 85 2.23 -5.29 -10.15
N PHE A 86 2.58 -6.35 -10.87
CA PHE A 86 3.93 -6.85 -10.88
C PHE A 86 4.91 -5.79 -11.41
N LYS A 87 4.51 -5.11 -12.48
CA LYS A 87 5.33 -4.03 -13.05
C LYS A 87 5.44 -2.85 -12.10
N ILE A 88 4.35 -2.54 -11.41
CA ILE A 88 4.37 -1.49 -10.38
C ILE A 88 5.36 -1.88 -9.30
N GLY A 89 5.39 -3.15 -8.94
CA GLY A 89 6.31 -3.64 -7.94
C GLY A 89 7.75 -3.37 -8.28
N GLU A 90 8.09 -3.42 -9.56
CA GLU A 90 9.44 -3.10 -9.99
C GLU A 90 9.74 -1.62 -9.87
N LYS A 91 8.71 -0.77 -9.97
CA LYS A 91 8.87 0.68 -9.87
C LYS A 91 8.83 1.19 -8.44
N ILE A 92 8.30 0.40 -7.53
CA ILE A 92 8.10 0.84 -6.15
C ILE A 92 9.37 1.40 -5.53
N LEU A 93 10.49 0.81 -5.88
CA LEU A 93 11.78 1.25 -5.35
C LEU A 93 12.10 2.68 -5.74
N ASN A 94 11.49 3.16 -6.82
CA ASN A 94 11.78 4.48 -7.35
C ASN A 94 10.62 5.47 -7.18
N GLU A 95 9.49 5.00 -6.67
CA GLU A 95 8.34 5.85 -6.50
C GLU A 95 8.12 6.16 -5.03
N ASN A 96 7.59 7.35 -4.74
CA ASN A 96 7.32 7.70 -3.37
C ASN A 96 5.96 7.17 -2.91
N MET A 97 4.98 7.21 -3.79
CA MET A 97 3.63 6.84 -3.42
C MET A 97 2.84 6.46 -4.67
N ILE A 98 2.13 5.34 -4.60
CA ILE A 98 1.35 4.85 -5.72
C ILE A 98 -0.05 4.49 -5.25
N TYR A 99 -1.07 5.05 -5.91
CA TYR A 99 -2.45 4.69 -5.64
C TYR A 99 -2.83 3.57 -6.61
N ILE A 100 -3.09 2.40 -6.06
CA ILE A 100 -3.22 1.18 -6.85
C ILE A 100 -4.41 1.19 -7.79
N ASN A 101 -5.55 1.68 -7.34
CA ASN A 101 -6.74 1.56 -8.19
C ASN A 101 -6.68 2.41 -9.46
N LYS A 102 -5.64 3.24 -9.62
CA LYS A 102 -5.38 3.90 -10.89
C LYS A 102 -4.89 2.91 -11.95
N TYR A 103 -4.37 1.77 -11.51
CA TYR A 103 -3.74 0.80 -12.37
C TYR A 103 -4.57 -0.47 -12.58
N ILE A 104 -5.58 -0.68 -11.75
CA ILE A 104 -6.40 -1.89 -11.85
C ILE A 104 -7.86 -1.49 -11.97
N ARG A 105 -8.28 -1.25 -13.14
CA ARG A 105 -9.68 -0.88 -13.37
C ARG A 105 -10.47 -1.99 -13.98
#